data_2d2fb54667e495b9df570a182cf8346f
#
_entry.id   2d2fb54667e495b9df570a182cf8346f
#
_cell.length_a   1.000
_cell.length_b   1.000
_cell.length_c   1.000
_cell.angle_alpha   90.00
_cell.angle_beta   90.00
_cell.angle_gamma   90.00
#
_symmetry.space_group_name_H-M   'P 1'
#
loop_
_entity.id
_entity.type
_entity.pdbx_description
1 polymer ?
#
loop_
_entity_poly.entity_id
_entity_poly.type
_entity_poly.pdbx_seq_one_letter_code
_entity_poly.pdbx_strand_id
1 'polypeptide(L)'
;MYLIVTRSFPPEIGGMQSLMWGLTKEMSKNFMVKVFADYHDEHKEFDNKVNFSIERVGGIKFLRKIRKAQLINEFLKENKVDGVIADHWKSLELIKTTKKKYCLIHGKEINHPKGSSLNKRIIKILNNVEKVIANSEFTKNLAISNGVDQDK
;
A
#
# COMPACT_ATOMS: atom_id res chain seq x y z
N MET A 1 -3.77 -7.44 14.02
CA MET A 1 -4.45 -7.07 12.75
C MET A 1 -3.49 -6.37 11.81
N TYR A 2 -3.54 -6.66 10.51
CA TYR A 2 -2.78 -5.92 9.49
C TYR A 2 -3.71 -5.09 8.61
N LEU A 3 -3.25 -3.90 8.21
CA LEU A 3 -3.93 -3.07 7.22
C LEU A 3 -3.26 -3.23 5.87
N ILE A 4 -4.07 -3.49 4.85
CA ILE A 4 -3.64 -3.47 3.44
C ILE A 4 -4.15 -2.16 2.83
N VAL A 5 -3.24 -1.34 2.33
CA VAL A 5 -3.57 -0.04 1.75
C VAL A 5 -3.21 -0.05 0.28
N THR A 6 -4.22 -0.06 -0.56
CA THR A 6 -4.04 -0.17 -2.01
C THR A 6 -4.92 0.81 -2.79
N ARG A 7 -4.51 1.11 -4.02
CA ARG A 7 -5.35 1.82 -4.99
C ARG A 7 -6.07 0.84 -5.91
N SER A 8 -5.44 -0.31 -6.14
CA SER A 8 -5.84 -1.30 -7.12
C SER A 8 -6.20 -2.61 -6.42
N PHE A 9 -7.50 -2.91 -6.37
CA PHE A 9 -8.02 -4.13 -5.73
C PHE A 9 -9.21 -4.68 -6.54
N PRO A 10 -9.45 -6.01 -6.57
CA PRO A 10 -10.63 -6.55 -7.24
C PRO A 10 -11.94 -5.85 -6.80
N PRO A 11 -12.97 -5.82 -7.67
CA PRO A 11 -13.12 -6.61 -8.90
C PRO A 11 -12.36 -6.07 -10.12
N GLU A 12 -11.70 -4.93 -10.05
CA GLU A 12 -10.84 -4.44 -11.14
C GLU A 12 -9.80 -5.51 -11.51
N ILE A 13 -9.62 -5.77 -12.81
CA ILE A 13 -8.73 -6.81 -13.33
C ILE A 13 -7.37 -6.21 -13.66
N GLY A 14 -6.29 -6.84 -13.18
CA GLY A 14 -4.92 -6.45 -13.49
C GLY A 14 -3.89 -7.13 -12.58
N GLY A 15 -2.61 -6.99 -12.95
CA GLY A 15 -1.51 -7.64 -12.21
C GLY A 15 -1.39 -7.17 -10.75
N MET A 16 -1.57 -5.87 -10.51
CA MET A 16 -1.53 -5.31 -9.14
C MET A 16 -2.71 -5.77 -8.30
N GLN A 17 -3.90 -5.79 -8.89
CA GLN A 17 -5.12 -6.26 -8.25
C GLN A 17 -4.97 -7.73 -7.85
N SER A 18 -4.48 -8.57 -8.75
CA SER A 18 -4.24 -9.99 -8.50
C SER A 18 -3.18 -10.21 -7.41
N LEU A 19 -2.10 -9.43 -7.44
CA LEU A 19 -1.04 -9.48 -6.43
C LEU A 19 -1.59 -9.11 -5.04
N MET A 20 -2.27 -7.96 -4.94
CA MET A 20 -2.80 -7.48 -3.67
C MET A 20 -3.91 -8.39 -3.13
N TRP A 21 -4.72 -8.95 -4.02
CA TRP A 21 -5.70 -9.98 -3.68
C TRP A 21 -5.04 -11.23 -3.13
N GLY A 22 -4.06 -11.79 -3.86
CA GLY A 22 -3.34 -12.99 -3.44
C GLY A 22 -2.68 -12.83 -2.07
N LEU A 23 -1.95 -11.72 -1.89
CA LEU A 23 -1.32 -11.36 -0.62
C LEU A 23 -2.35 -11.27 0.52
N THR A 24 -3.44 -10.54 0.30
CA THR A 24 -4.49 -10.34 1.31
C THR A 24 -5.16 -11.67 1.68
N LYS A 25 -5.49 -12.48 0.68
CA LYS A 25 -6.09 -13.80 0.86
C LYS A 25 -5.20 -14.74 1.66
N GLU A 26 -3.90 -14.79 1.36
CA GLU A 26 -2.96 -15.61 2.12
C GLU A 26 -2.79 -15.11 3.56
N MET A 27 -2.66 -13.80 3.75
CA MET A 27 -2.56 -13.23 5.08
C MET A 27 -3.81 -13.46 5.92
N SER A 28 -4.99 -13.41 5.32
CA SER A 28 -6.26 -13.60 6.03
C SER A 28 -6.47 -15.01 6.60
N LYS A 29 -5.67 -15.98 6.18
CA LYS A 29 -5.69 -17.34 6.76
C LYS A 29 -5.15 -17.38 8.20
N ASN A 30 -4.23 -16.48 8.53
CA ASN A 30 -3.50 -16.50 9.81
C ASN A 30 -3.63 -15.21 10.61
N PHE A 31 -4.08 -14.13 10.00
CA PHE A 31 -4.17 -12.82 10.61
C PHE A 31 -5.51 -12.15 10.33
N MET A 32 -5.98 -11.35 11.25
CA MET A 32 -7.05 -10.39 10.95
C MET A 32 -6.51 -9.34 9.97
N VAL A 33 -7.22 -9.13 8.88
CA VAL A 33 -6.84 -8.17 7.83
C VAL A 33 -7.99 -7.22 7.56
N LYS A 34 -7.68 -5.93 7.40
CA LYS A 34 -8.59 -4.92 6.85
C LYS A 34 -7.96 -4.26 5.64
N VAL A 35 -8.71 -4.16 4.56
CA VAL A 35 -8.27 -3.53 3.31
C VAL A 35 -8.88 -2.13 3.18
N PHE A 36 -8.05 -1.14 2.83
CA PHE A 36 -8.48 0.18 2.37
C PHE A 36 -8.14 0.29 0.88
N ALA A 37 -9.16 0.26 0.04
CA ALA A 37 -9.02 0.29 -1.42
C ALA A 37 -9.71 1.50 -2.04
N ASP A 38 -9.39 1.81 -3.28
CA ASP A 38 -10.17 2.77 -4.06
C ASP A 38 -11.53 2.16 -4.45
N TYR A 39 -12.53 3.01 -4.57
CA TYR A 39 -13.89 2.61 -4.96
C TYR A 39 -13.90 2.06 -6.40
N HIS A 40 -14.73 1.05 -6.63
CA HIS A 40 -15.08 0.47 -7.93
C HIS A 40 -16.59 0.18 -7.95
N ASP A 41 -17.26 0.44 -9.06
CA ASP A 41 -18.73 0.37 -9.13
C ASP A 41 -19.26 -1.04 -8.82
N GLU A 42 -18.57 -2.08 -9.27
CA GLU A 42 -18.96 -3.49 -9.08
C GLU A 42 -18.43 -4.11 -7.79
N HIS A 43 -17.93 -3.31 -6.84
CA HIS A 43 -17.25 -3.83 -5.65
C HIS A 43 -18.13 -4.67 -4.71
N LYS A 44 -19.43 -4.36 -4.61
CA LYS A 44 -20.32 -4.97 -3.61
C LYS A 44 -20.38 -6.49 -3.70
N GLU A 45 -20.51 -7.02 -4.92
CA GLU A 45 -20.58 -8.47 -5.13
C GLU A 45 -19.29 -9.16 -4.73
N PHE A 46 -18.15 -8.56 -5.04
CA PHE A 46 -16.83 -9.06 -4.65
C PHE A 46 -16.64 -8.98 -3.13
N ASP A 47 -16.89 -7.81 -2.54
CA ASP A 47 -16.66 -7.56 -1.12
C ASP A 47 -17.50 -8.46 -0.21
N ASN A 48 -18.70 -8.86 -0.66
CA ASN A 48 -19.56 -9.80 0.07
C ASN A 48 -19.07 -11.26 0.05
N LYS A 49 -18.14 -11.62 -0.85
CA LYS A 49 -17.64 -13.01 -1.01
C LYS A 49 -16.35 -13.27 -0.23
N VAL A 50 -15.78 -12.26 0.40
CA VAL A 50 -14.51 -12.39 1.13
C VAL A 50 -14.72 -12.46 2.64
N ASN A 51 -13.76 -13.03 3.34
CA ASN A 51 -13.81 -13.23 4.79
C ASN A 51 -13.07 -12.15 5.60
N PHE A 52 -12.74 -11.03 4.99
CA PHE A 52 -12.09 -9.88 5.63
C PHE A 52 -12.78 -8.57 5.24
N SER A 53 -12.60 -7.56 6.08
CA SER A 53 -13.23 -6.24 5.86
C SER A 53 -12.53 -5.44 4.77
N ILE A 54 -13.30 -4.90 3.84
CA ILE A 54 -12.82 -3.97 2.81
C ILE A 54 -13.55 -2.63 2.97
N GLU A 55 -12.79 -1.56 3.06
CA GLU A 55 -13.29 -0.19 3.05
C GLU A 55 -12.92 0.48 1.74
N ARG A 56 -13.94 0.86 0.97
CA ARG A 56 -13.79 1.49 -0.34
C ARG A 56 -13.92 3.00 -0.24
N VAL A 57 -12.92 3.71 -0.77
CA VAL A 57 -12.90 5.18 -0.73
C VAL A 57 -13.06 5.72 -2.14
N GLY A 58 -14.16 6.44 -2.37
CA GLY A 58 -14.51 7.07 -3.65
C GLY A 58 -14.14 8.54 -3.73
N GLY A 59 -14.52 9.15 -4.86
CA GLY A 59 -14.37 10.58 -5.13
C GLY A 59 -13.18 10.93 -6.03
N ILE A 60 -12.95 12.23 -6.23
CA ILE A 60 -11.89 12.78 -7.07
C ILE A 60 -10.53 12.32 -6.58
N LYS A 61 -9.66 11.87 -7.49
CA LYS A 61 -8.38 11.19 -7.22
C LYS A 61 -7.51 11.85 -6.14
N PHE A 62 -7.37 13.17 -6.16
CA PHE A 62 -6.56 13.88 -5.17
C PHE A 62 -7.21 13.88 -3.79
N LEU A 63 -8.49 14.22 -3.71
CA LEU A 63 -9.26 14.24 -2.46
C LEU A 63 -9.44 12.83 -1.88
N ARG A 64 -9.63 11.84 -2.74
CA ARG A 64 -9.72 10.42 -2.35
C ARG A 64 -8.46 9.95 -1.60
N LYS A 65 -7.27 10.35 -2.06
CA LYS A 65 -6.01 10.03 -1.36
C LYS A 65 -6.00 10.61 0.05
N ILE A 66 -6.39 11.87 0.22
CA ILE A 66 -6.43 12.55 1.52
C ILE A 66 -7.47 11.89 2.43
N ARG A 67 -8.70 11.70 1.92
CA ARG A 67 -9.79 11.05 2.65
C ARG A 67 -9.43 9.64 3.10
N LYS A 68 -8.83 8.83 2.21
CA LYS A 68 -8.37 7.48 2.55
C LYS A 68 -7.33 7.52 3.67
N ALA A 69 -6.36 8.42 3.61
CA ALA A 69 -5.36 8.57 4.65
C ALA A 69 -5.97 9.03 5.99
N GLN A 70 -6.98 9.91 5.98
CA GLN A 70 -7.70 10.32 7.18
C GLN A 70 -8.40 9.13 7.84
N LEU A 71 -9.20 8.36 7.08
CA LEU A 71 -9.88 7.16 7.57
C LEU A 71 -8.90 6.14 8.16
N ILE A 72 -7.77 5.92 7.49
CA ILE A 72 -6.72 5.02 8.00
C ILE A 72 -6.10 5.55 9.28
N ASN A 73 -5.79 6.85 9.36
CA ASN A 73 -5.20 7.44 10.55
C ASN A 73 -6.17 7.42 11.75
N GLU A 74 -7.46 7.60 11.53
CA GLU A 74 -8.49 7.46 12.55
C GLU A 74 -8.59 6.00 13.01
N PHE A 75 -8.68 5.07 12.08
CA PHE A 75 -8.70 3.63 12.38
C PHE A 75 -7.48 3.18 13.20
N LEU A 76 -6.29 3.68 12.86
CA LEU A 76 -5.05 3.37 13.57
C LEU A 76 -5.01 3.87 15.03
N LYS A 77 -5.77 4.92 15.36
CA LYS A 77 -5.88 5.43 16.74
C LYS A 77 -6.80 4.56 17.61
N GLU A 78 -7.85 4.03 17.00
CA GLU A 78 -8.91 3.31 17.70
C GLU A 78 -8.69 1.80 17.77
N ASN A 79 -7.78 1.26 16.93
CA ASN A 79 -7.61 -0.17 16.78
C ASN A 79 -6.16 -0.63 16.99
N LYS A 80 -6.01 -1.85 17.54
CA LYS A 80 -4.70 -2.49 17.66
C LYS A 80 -4.25 -3.05 16.33
N VAL A 81 -3.36 -2.32 15.66
CA VAL A 81 -2.77 -2.69 14.36
C VAL A 81 -1.31 -3.08 14.56
N ASP A 82 -0.89 -4.19 13.97
CA ASP A 82 0.48 -4.71 14.03
C ASP A 82 1.36 -4.15 12.90
N GLY A 83 0.75 -3.88 11.74
CA GLY A 83 1.47 -3.31 10.60
C GLY A 83 0.56 -2.84 9.47
N VAL A 84 1.13 -2.01 8.61
CA VAL A 84 0.49 -1.47 7.41
C VAL A 84 1.29 -1.89 6.19
N ILE A 85 0.64 -2.54 5.23
CA ILE A 85 1.24 -2.99 3.97
C ILE A 85 0.61 -2.21 2.83
N ALA A 86 1.44 -1.64 1.98
CA ALA A 86 0.97 -0.83 0.85
C ALA A 86 1.52 -1.31 -0.49
N ASP A 87 0.70 -1.19 -1.52
CA ASP A 87 1.03 -1.51 -2.91
C ASP A 87 1.95 -0.48 -3.58
N HIS A 88 2.12 0.68 -2.94
CA HIS A 88 2.80 1.82 -3.55
C HIS A 88 3.20 2.85 -2.49
N TRP A 89 4.37 3.48 -2.63
CA TRP A 89 4.86 4.50 -1.70
C TRP A 89 3.87 5.67 -1.45
N LYS A 90 3.10 6.08 -2.49
CA LYS A 90 2.07 7.13 -2.34
C LYS A 90 0.94 6.75 -1.40
N SER A 91 0.69 5.46 -1.24
CA SER A 91 -0.34 4.95 -0.34
C SER A 91 0.06 5.12 1.13
N LEU A 92 1.38 5.17 1.42
CA LEU A 92 1.92 5.40 2.77
C LEU A 92 2.16 6.86 3.12
N GLU A 93 2.22 7.73 2.14
CA GLU A 93 2.77 9.10 2.29
C GLU A 93 2.05 9.95 3.36
N LEU A 94 0.74 9.79 3.51
CA LEU A 94 -0.06 10.56 4.46
C LEU A 94 -0.47 9.74 5.70
N ILE A 95 0.02 8.49 5.81
CA ILE A 95 -0.27 7.63 6.96
C ILE A 95 0.70 7.96 8.09
N LYS A 96 0.13 8.43 9.20
CA LYS A 96 0.84 8.82 10.42
C LYS A 96 0.73 7.69 11.44
N THR A 97 1.77 6.89 11.58
CA THR A 97 1.79 5.79 12.55
C THR A 97 3.22 5.42 12.96
N THR A 98 3.37 4.96 14.19
CA THR A 98 4.60 4.33 14.72
C THR A 98 4.63 2.83 14.45
N LYS A 99 3.54 2.25 13.91
CA LYS A 99 3.47 0.84 13.57
C LYS A 99 4.35 0.52 12.36
N LYS A 100 4.77 -0.74 12.25
CA LYS A 100 5.57 -1.22 11.12
C LYS A 100 4.85 -0.97 9.81
N LYS A 101 5.55 -0.41 8.84
CA LYS A 101 5.06 -0.17 7.49
C LYS A 101 5.87 -0.99 6.51
N TYR A 102 5.21 -1.59 5.55
CA TYR A 102 5.80 -2.37 4.47
C TYR A 102 5.34 -1.78 3.13
N CYS A 103 6.24 -1.65 2.19
CA CYS A 103 5.93 -1.07 0.88
C CYS A 103 6.34 -2.01 -0.24
N LEU A 104 5.38 -2.42 -1.07
CA LEU A 104 5.68 -3.10 -2.32
C LEU A 104 6.13 -2.08 -3.37
N ILE A 105 7.13 -2.45 -4.16
CA ILE A 105 7.63 -1.65 -5.29
C ILE A 105 7.74 -2.50 -6.56
N HIS A 106 7.46 -1.87 -7.72
CA HIS A 106 7.32 -2.56 -9.01
C HIS A 106 8.23 -2.00 -10.10
N GLY A 107 9.04 -0.98 -9.79
CA GLY A 107 10.07 -0.39 -10.66
C GLY A 107 9.66 0.93 -11.28
N LYS A 108 8.57 1.00 -12.06
CA LYS A 108 8.17 2.22 -12.78
C LYS A 108 7.97 3.43 -11.87
N GLU A 109 7.34 3.23 -10.72
CA GLU A 109 6.97 4.29 -9.76
C GLU A 109 8.15 4.83 -8.96
N ILE A 110 9.29 4.13 -8.98
CA ILE A 110 10.54 4.56 -8.33
C ILE A 110 11.62 4.97 -9.34
N ASN A 111 11.42 4.73 -10.64
CA ASN A 111 12.37 5.08 -11.68
C ASN A 111 12.27 6.56 -12.05
N HIS A 112 12.91 7.40 -11.25
CA HIS A 112 12.98 8.84 -11.44
C HIS A 112 14.43 9.32 -11.35
N PRO A 113 14.80 10.41 -12.03
CA PRO A 113 16.17 10.93 -12.00
C PRO A 113 16.65 11.13 -10.57
N LYS A 114 17.80 10.53 -10.24
CA LYS A 114 18.41 10.62 -8.91
C LYS A 114 18.60 12.08 -8.50
N GLY A 115 18.20 12.42 -7.28
CA GLY A 115 18.28 13.77 -6.75
C GLY A 115 17.13 14.70 -7.14
N SER A 116 16.24 14.30 -8.04
CA SER A 116 15.03 15.08 -8.34
C SER A 116 14.12 15.19 -7.10
N SER A 117 13.24 16.21 -7.08
CA SER A 117 12.29 16.40 -5.96
C SER A 117 11.42 15.19 -5.73
N LEU A 118 11.01 14.50 -6.80
CA LEU A 118 10.19 13.29 -6.71
C LEU A 118 11.02 12.11 -6.18
N ASN A 119 12.26 11.92 -6.65
CA ASN A 119 13.17 10.90 -6.13
C ASN A 119 13.41 11.10 -4.63
N LYS A 120 13.78 12.31 -4.19
CA LYS A 120 13.97 12.61 -2.75
C LYS A 120 12.75 12.29 -1.90
N ARG A 121 11.55 12.59 -2.42
CA ARG A 121 10.28 12.29 -1.74
C ARG A 121 10.03 10.78 -1.64
N ILE A 122 10.29 10.02 -2.70
CA ILE A 122 10.18 8.55 -2.72
C ILE A 122 11.12 7.94 -1.68
N ILE A 123 12.41 8.31 -1.74
CA ILE A 123 13.45 7.79 -0.85
C ILE A 123 13.13 8.08 0.61
N LYS A 124 12.67 9.30 0.93
CA LYS A 124 12.24 9.65 2.27
C LYS A 124 11.15 8.72 2.80
N ILE A 125 10.20 8.33 1.95
CA ILE A 125 9.11 7.43 2.36
C ILE A 125 9.62 5.99 2.50
N LEU A 126 10.38 5.51 1.51
CA LEU A 126 10.86 4.12 1.50
C LEU A 126 11.89 3.86 2.60
N ASN A 127 12.73 4.82 2.96
CA ASN A 127 13.65 4.66 4.09
C ASN A 127 12.97 4.74 5.47
N ASN A 128 11.71 5.21 5.51
CA ASN A 128 10.88 5.25 6.73
C ASN A 128 9.94 4.05 6.91
N VAL A 129 10.04 3.02 6.07
CA VAL A 129 9.31 1.76 6.27
C VAL A 129 10.17 0.72 6.97
N GLU A 130 9.56 -0.33 7.49
CA GLU A 130 10.26 -1.47 8.10
C GLU A 130 11.01 -2.26 7.02
N LYS A 131 10.32 -2.61 5.93
CA LYS A 131 10.88 -3.28 4.75
C LYS A 131 10.24 -2.79 3.46
N VAL A 132 11.04 -2.74 2.42
CA VAL A 132 10.64 -2.54 1.02
C VAL A 132 10.66 -3.89 0.32
N ILE A 133 9.56 -4.26 -0.31
CA ILE A 133 9.38 -5.55 -0.99
C ILE A 133 9.42 -5.30 -2.50
N ALA A 134 10.51 -5.66 -3.14
CA ALA A 134 10.66 -5.55 -4.58
C ALA A 134 10.14 -6.81 -5.29
N ASN A 135 9.47 -6.62 -6.43
CA ASN A 135 8.93 -7.72 -7.23
C ASN A 135 10.01 -8.46 -8.06
N SER A 136 11.22 -7.94 -8.13
CA SER A 136 12.35 -8.53 -8.84
C SER A 136 13.68 -8.00 -8.33
N GLU A 137 14.77 -8.71 -8.60
CA GLU A 137 16.13 -8.26 -8.30
C GLU A 137 16.48 -6.97 -9.05
N PHE A 138 15.98 -6.81 -10.28
CA PHE A 138 16.11 -5.56 -11.02
C PHE A 138 15.50 -4.38 -10.26
N THR A 139 14.27 -4.53 -9.77
CA THR A 139 13.57 -3.48 -9.01
C THR A 139 14.27 -3.17 -7.68
N LYS A 140 14.80 -4.18 -6.99
CA LYS A 140 15.61 -4.01 -5.79
C LYS A 140 16.85 -3.17 -6.06
N ASN A 141 17.62 -3.56 -7.08
CA ASN A 141 18.85 -2.86 -7.45
C ASN A 141 18.57 -1.41 -7.91
N LEU A 142 17.46 -1.19 -8.62
CA LEU A 142 16.99 0.15 -8.99
C LEU A 142 16.67 0.99 -7.75
N ALA A 143 16.00 0.43 -6.76
CA ALA A 143 15.68 1.13 -5.52
C ALA A 143 16.95 1.57 -4.76
N ILE A 144 17.91 0.64 -4.59
CA ILE A 144 19.19 0.89 -3.93
C ILE A 144 19.99 1.95 -4.68
N SER A 145 20.11 1.83 -6.02
CA SER A 145 20.83 2.81 -6.85
C SER A 145 20.22 4.21 -6.77
N ASN A 146 18.91 4.30 -6.57
CA ASN A 146 18.18 5.56 -6.38
C ASN A 146 18.28 6.13 -4.97
N GLY A 147 18.83 5.38 -3.99
CA GLY A 147 19.09 5.86 -2.63
C GLY A 147 18.21 5.23 -1.53
N VAL A 148 17.48 4.17 -1.84
CA VAL A 148 16.87 3.35 -0.78
C VAL A 148 17.97 2.59 -0.04
N ASP A 149 17.89 2.61 1.28
CA ASP A 149 18.81 1.91 2.15
C ASP A 149 18.76 0.40 1.87
N GLN A 150 19.92 -0.22 1.76
CA GLN A 150 20.05 -1.65 1.45
C GLN A 150 19.44 -2.54 2.53
N ASP A 151 19.37 -2.06 3.76
CA ASP A 151 18.81 -2.81 4.89
C ASP A 151 17.28 -2.73 4.96
N LYS A 152 16.68 -1.97 4.07
CA LYS A 152 15.22 -1.87 3.94
C LYS A 152 14.67 -2.93 2.99
#